data_40c3981dac22d9505e23d2b643e6d12a
#
_entry.id   40c3981dac22d9505e23d2b643e6d12a
#
_cell.length_a   1.000
_cell.length_b   1.000
_cell.length_c   1.000
_cell.angle_alpha   90.00
_cell.angle_beta   90.00
_cell.angle_gamma   90.00
#
_symmetry.space_group_name_H-M   'P 1'
#
loop_
_entity.id
_entity.type
_entity.pdbx_description
1 polymer ?
#
loop_
_entity_poly.entity_id
_entity_poly.type
_entity_poly.pdbx_seq_one_letter_code
_entity_poly.pdbx_strand_id
1 'polypeptide(L)'
;MNETINVNKKEYTIIKLLGKGKGGYSYLVNNDELLFTLKQIHHEPCEYYNFGNKIEAELRDYERLSQIGLMLPKLIYCDKEKEIIIKEFIDGKTIVEIIKDGEFKEDYLKQVMEMQKTCRNNNLNVDWYPTNFIVQNGMLYYVDYECNQYMDEWSFENWGIKYWSDTEKFKEAFGKEENA
;
A
#
# COMPACT_ATOMS: atom_id res chain seq x y z
N MET A 1 -10.65 16.15 21.30
CA MET A 1 -10.24 14.83 21.87
C MET A 1 -9.78 14.02 20.67
N ASN A 2 -8.59 13.44 20.74
CA ASN A 2 -8.14 12.55 19.68
C ASN A 2 -8.94 11.25 19.78
N GLU A 3 -9.38 10.72 18.66
CA GLU A 3 -10.08 9.45 18.60
C GLU A 3 -9.09 8.31 18.88
N THR A 4 -9.52 7.34 19.70
CA THR A 4 -8.69 6.18 20.07
C THR A 4 -9.37 4.88 19.68
N ILE A 5 -8.58 3.88 19.31
CA ILE A 5 -9.03 2.53 18.99
C ILE A 5 -8.23 1.52 19.83
N ASN A 6 -8.97 0.62 20.51
CA ASN A 6 -8.36 -0.46 21.27
C ASN A 6 -8.22 -1.72 20.43
N VAL A 7 -6.98 -2.18 20.24
CA VAL A 7 -6.64 -3.41 19.51
C VAL A 7 -5.67 -4.22 20.37
N ASN A 8 -5.98 -5.49 20.62
CA ASN A 8 -5.14 -6.39 21.43
C ASN A 8 -4.71 -5.77 22.78
N LYS A 9 -5.65 -5.18 23.53
CA LYS A 9 -5.43 -4.52 24.83
C LYS A 9 -4.47 -3.32 24.79
N LYS A 10 -4.12 -2.83 23.61
CA LYS A 10 -3.36 -1.61 23.39
C LYS A 10 -4.27 -0.52 22.85
N GLU A 11 -4.09 0.70 23.32
CA GLU A 11 -4.79 1.86 22.83
C GLU A 11 -3.94 2.56 21.75
N TYR A 12 -4.55 2.77 20.59
CA TYR A 12 -3.95 3.50 19.48
C TYR A 12 -4.69 4.81 19.27
N THR A 13 -3.97 5.93 19.34
CA THR A 13 -4.51 7.25 19.06
C THR A 13 -4.45 7.54 17.57
N ILE A 14 -5.56 7.88 16.93
CA ILE A 14 -5.61 8.27 15.52
C ILE A 14 -5.00 9.66 15.36
N ILE A 15 -3.99 9.77 14.50
CA ILE A 15 -3.35 11.04 14.16
C ILE A 15 -4.00 11.63 12.90
N LYS A 16 -4.09 10.83 11.83
CA LYS A 16 -4.70 11.25 10.56
C LYS A 16 -5.09 10.06 9.70
N LEU A 17 -6.01 10.30 8.77
CA LEU A 17 -6.28 9.38 7.67
C LEU A 17 -5.12 9.43 6.67
N LEU A 18 -4.58 8.27 6.29
CA LEU A 18 -3.55 8.13 5.25
C LEU A 18 -4.18 7.88 3.88
N GLY A 19 -5.30 7.18 3.85
CA GLY A 19 -6.01 6.90 2.61
C GLY A 19 -7.23 6.02 2.80
N LYS A 20 -8.10 6.03 1.79
CA LYS A 20 -9.25 5.14 1.64
C LYS A 20 -9.05 4.32 0.38
N GLY A 21 -8.96 3.02 0.53
CA GLY A 21 -8.93 2.05 -0.57
C GLY A 21 -10.22 1.24 -0.68
N LYS A 22 -10.28 0.36 -1.66
CA LYS A 22 -11.41 -0.57 -1.86
C LYS A 22 -11.57 -1.55 -0.68
N GLY A 23 -10.47 -1.89 -0.01
CA GLY A 23 -10.41 -2.85 1.10
C GLY A 23 -10.64 -2.24 2.46
N GLY A 24 -10.33 -0.95 2.67
CA GLY A 24 -10.38 -0.35 4.01
C GLY A 24 -9.89 1.08 4.06
N TYR A 25 -9.95 1.63 5.27
CA TYR A 25 -9.37 2.92 5.64
C TYR A 25 -8.02 2.69 6.31
N SER A 26 -7.00 3.41 5.89
CA SER A 26 -5.67 3.38 6.52
C SER A 26 -5.43 4.66 7.31
N TYR A 27 -5.06 4.52 8.58
CA TYR A 27 -4.80 5.62 9.50
C TYR A 27 -3.36 5.58 9.98
N LEU A 28 -2.74 6.74 10.13
CA LEU A 28 -1.57 6.90 10.97
C LEU A 28 -2.03 6.93 12.42
N VAL A 29 -1.47 6.05 13.23
CA VAL A 29 -1.79 5.94 14.66
C VAL A 29 -0.52 5.93 15.51
N ASN A 30 -0.69 6.32 16.77
CA ASN A 30 0.36 6.31 17.79
C ASN A 30 -0.01 5.35 18.92
N ASN A 31 0.98 4.61 19.41
CA ASN A 31 0.92 3.87 20.68
C ASN A 31 2.30 3.97 21.34
N ASP A 32 2.36 4.50 22.57
CA ASP A 32 3.59 4.67 23.34
C ASP A 32 4.74 5.35 22.55
N GLU A 33 4.44 6.51 21.92
CA GLU A 33 5.35 7.29 21.09
C GLU A 33 5.81 6.62 19.79
N LEU A 34 5.36 5.40 19.51
CA LEU A 34 5.64 4.69 18.26
C LEU A 34 4.51 4.88 17.25
N LEU A 35 4.89 5.06 16.00
CA LEU A 35 3.96 5.24 14.89
C LEU A 35 3.67 3.91 14.18
N PHE A 36 2.41 3.71 13.83
CA PHE A 36 1.94 2.54 13.10
C PHE A 36 0.94 2.95 12.02
N THR A 37 0.73 2.07 11.06
CA THR A 37 -0.41 2.13 10.15
C THR A 37 -1.48 1.17 10.67
N LEU A 38 -2.68 1.71 10.95
CA LEU A 38 -3.87 0.92 11.26
C LEU A 38 -4.75 0.89 10.02
N LYS A 39 -5.03 -0.31 9.50
CA LYS A 39 -6.02 -0.52 8.43
C LYS A 39 -7.28 -1.10 9.01
N GLN A 40 -8.39 -0.36 8.91
CA GLN A 40 -9.73 -0.80 9.23
C GLN A 40 -10.40 -1.26 7.95
N ILE A 41 -10.73 -2.54 7.86
CA ILE A 41 -11.50 -3.08 6.74
C ILE A 41 -12.91 -2.47 6.75
N HIS A 42 -13.46 -2.20 5.59
CA HIS A 42 -14.86 -1.81 5.41
C HIS A 42 -15.57 -2.71 4.40
N HIS A 43 -16.91 -2.75 4.49
CA HIS A 43 -17.78 -3.53 3.61
C HIS A 43 -18.65 -2.63 2.73
N GLU A 44 -18.17 -1.42 2.42
CA GLU A 44 -18.86 -0.55 1.47
C GLU A 44 -18.99 -1.25 0.11
N PRO A 45 -20.15 -1.14 -0.57
CA PRO A 45 -20.36 -1.77 -1.86
C PRO A 45 -19.30 -1.33 -2.88
N CYS A 46 -18.72 -2.29 -3.60
CA CYS A 46 -17.83 -2.03 -4.71
C CYS A 46 -18.34 -2.80 -5.93
N GLU A 47 -18.65 -2.09 -7.02
CA GLU A 47 -19.27 -2.66 -8.21
C GLU A 47 -18.40 -3.70 -8.95
N TYR A 48 -17.08 -3.66 -8.70
CA TYR A 48 -16.10 -4.43 -9.47
C TYR A 48 -15.41 -5.55 -8.69
N TYR A 49 -15.68 -5.69 -7.37
CA TYR A 49 -14.97 -6.65 -6.53
C TYR A 49 -15.90 -7.33 -5.52
N ASN A 50 -15.89 -8.67 -5.55
CA ASN A 50 -16.42 -9.49 -4.47
C ASN A 50 -15.25 -10.09 -3.69
N PHE A 51 -14.86 -9.44 -2.60
CA PHE A 51 -13.65 -9.79 -1.84
C PHE A 51 -13.77 -11.04 -0.97
N GLY A 52 -14.95 -11.63 -0.83
CA GLY A 52 -15.16 -12.67 0.17
C GLY A 52 -14.75 -12.18 1.58
N ASN A 53 -13.93 -12.94 2.28
CA ASN A 53 -13.34 -12.52 3.57
C ASN A 53 -12.09 -11.67 3.33
N LYS A 54 -12.24 -10.33 3.38
CA LYS A 54 -11.18 -9.37 3.07
C LYS A 54 -9.96 -9.50 3.97
N ILE A 55 -10.15 -9.68 5.28
CA ILE A 55 -9.03 -9.74 6.22
C ILE A 55 -8.21 -11.03 6.02
N GLU A 56 -8.86 -12.14 5.73
CA GLU A 56 -8.16 -13.40 5.39
C GLU A 56 -7.41 -13.27 4.06
N ALA A 57 -7.98 -12.56 3.08
CA ALA A 57 -7.32 -12.30 1.82
C ALA A 57 -6.04 -11.48 2.02
N GLU A 58 -6.09 -10.39 2.80
CA GLU A 58 -4.90 -9.57 3.10
C GLU A 58 -3.82 -10.35 3.86
N LEU A 59 -4.19 -11.18 4.85
CA LEU A 59 -3.22 -11.99 5.58
C LEU A 59 -2.55 -13.03 4.69
N ARG A 60 -3.32 -13.72 3.85
CA ARG A 60 -2.81 -14.68 2.87
C ARG A 60 -1.85 -14.01 1.88
N ASP A 61 -2.22 -12.84 1.38
CA ASP A 61 -1.43 -12.13 0.38
C ASP A 61 -0.16 -11.52 1.01
N TYR A 62 -0.23 -11.03 2.26
CA TYR A 62 0.96 -10.67 3.04
C TYR A 62 1.94 -11.83 3.18
N GLU A 63 1.45 -13.03 3.51
CA GLU A 63 2.28 -14.22 3.64
C GLU A 63 2.97 -14.55 2.30
N ARG A 64 2.21 -14.57 1.20
CA ARG A 64 2.74 -14.84 -0.15
C ARG A 64 3.83 -13.85 -0.56
N LEU A 65 3.60 -12.54 -0.36
CA LEU A 65 4.55 -11.49 -0.70
C LEU A 65 5.79 -11.52 0.21
N SER A 66 5.61 -11.81 1.50
CA SER A 66 6.72 -11.94 2.45
C SER A 66 7.61 -13.13 2.13
N GLN A 67 7.03 -14.26 1.72
CA GLN A 67 7.79 -15.48 1.35
C GLN A 67 8.71 -15.26 0.16
N ILE A 68 8.34 -14.41 -0.77
CA ILE A 68 9.19 -14.06 -1.93
C ILE A 68 10.17 -12.92 -1.63
N GLY A 69 10.18 -12.40 -0.42
CA GLY A 69 11.11 -11.35 0.02
C GLY A 69 10.79 -9.96 -0.51
N LEU A 70 9.53 -9.66 -0.84
CA LEU A 70 9.14 -8.31 -1.24
C LEU A 70 9.29 -7.35 -0.06
N MET A 71 9.76 -6.11 -0.32
CA MET A 71 9.86 -5.06 0.70
C MET A 71 8.46 -4.57 1.06
N LEU A 72 8.00 -4.97 2.25
CA LEU A 72 6.68 -4.67 2.79
C LEU A 72 6.78 -4.05 4.18
N PRO A 73 5.80 -3.23 4.62
CA PRO A 73 5.60 -2.95 6.04
C PRO A 73 5.40 -4.26 6.80
N LYS A 74 6.05 -4.41 7.95
CA LYS A 74 5.86 -5.61 8.79
C LYS A 74 4.44 -5.65 9.34
N LEU A 75 3.79 -6.80 9.27
CA LEU A 75 2.56 -7.07 10.00
C LEU A 75 2.90 -7.15 11.50
N ILE A 76 2.30 -6.28 12.31
CA ILE A 76 2.51 -6.23 13.76
C ILE A 76 1.43 -7.02 14.48
N TYR A 77 0.16 -6.81 14.10
CA TYR A 77 -0.99 -7.47 14.69
C TYR A 77 -2.18 -7.47 13.74
N CYS A 78 -3.04 -8.47 13.89
CA CYS A 78 -4.31 -8.56 13.20
C CYS A 78 -5.41 -8.96 14.19
N ASP A 79 -6.47 -8.18 14.25
CA ASP A 79 -7.72 -8.50 14.95
C ASP A 79 -8.78 -8.89 13.91
N LYS A 80 -9.01 -10.20 13.77
CA LYS A 80 -9.94 -10.72 12.77
C LYS A 80 -11.40 -10.42 13.10
N GLU A 81 -11.76 -10.29 14.39
CA GLU A 81 -13.12 -9.99 14.81
C GLU A 81 -13.49 -8.54 14.53
N LYS A 82 -12.55 -7.63 14.78
CA LYS A 82 -12.70 -6.20 14.50
C LYS A 82 -12.32 -5.83 13.06
N GLU A 83 -11.77 -6.79 12.30
CA GLU A 83 -11.24 -6.58 10.96
C GLU A 83 -10.21 -5.43 10.88
N ILE A 84 -9.27 -5.42 11.83
CA ILE A 84 -8.22 -4.41 11.95
C ILE A 84 -6.86 -5.07 11.74
N ILE A 85 -6.01 -4.42 10.95
CA ILE A 85 -4.59 -4.76 10.76
C ILE A 85 -3.75 -3.61 11.28
N ILE A 86 -2.77 -3.93 12.15
CA ILE A 86 -1.71 -3.01 12.57
C ILE A 86 -0.43 -3.42 11.87
N LYS A 87 0.17 -2.49 11.16
CA LYS A 87 1.44 -2.70 10.45
C LYS A 87 2.42 -1.57 10.71
N GLU A 88 3.68 -1.83 10.44
CA GLU A 88 4.75 -0.85 10.46
C GLU A 88 4.34 0.40 9.65
N PHE A 89 4.62 1.57 10.18
CA PHE A 89 4.47 2.82 9.44
C PHE A 89 5.75 3.06 8.64
N ILE A 90 5.64 3.18 7.33
CA ILE A 90 6.75 3.56 6.47
C ILE A 90 6.72 5.09 6.34
N ASP A 91 7.68 5.72 7.03
CA ASP A 91 7.80 7.18 7.09
C ASP A 91 8.55 7.71 5.86
N GLY A 92 7.80 8.09 4.85
CA GLY A 92 8.36 8.56 3.58
C GLY A 92 7.30 9.15 2.65
N LYS A 93 7.75 9.56 1.47
CA LYS A 93 6.89 10.05 0.39
C LYS A 93 6.43 8.90 -0.50
N THR A 94 5.20 8.95 -0.97
CA THR A 94 4.74 8.10 -2.06
C THR A 94 5.47 8.42 -3.36
N ILE A 95 5.50 7.49 -4.28
CA ILE A 95 6.07 7.74 -5.63
C ILE A 95 5.30 8.86 -6.33
N VAL A 96 4.00 9.02 -6.08
CA VAL A 96 3.23 10.15 -6.63
C VAL A 96 3.76 11.49 -6.13
N GLU A 97 3.98 11.63 -4.81
CA GLU A 97 4.54 12.85 -4.22
C GLU A 97 5.95 13.13 -4.76
N ILE A 98 6.80 12.11 -4.84
CA ILE A 98 8.16 12.21 -5.37
C ILE A 98 8.18 12.71 -6.82
N ILE A 99 7.27 12.20 -7.67
CA ILE A 99 7.17 12.65 -9.07
C ILE A 99 6.67 14.10 -9.14
N LYS A 100 5.63 14.45 -8.37
CA LYS A 100 5.10 15.82 -8.32
C LYS A 100 6.15 16.84 -7.86
N ASP A 101 6.98 16.45 -6.90
CA ASP A 101 8.06 17.29 -6.37
C ASP A 101 9.30 17.36 -7.30
N GLY A 102 9.31 16.60 -8.40
CA GLY A 102 10.46 16.52 -9.31
C GLY A 102 11.68 15.79 -8.72
N GLU A 103 11.48 14.98 -7.67
CA GLU A 103 12.54 14.28 -6.93
C GLU A 103 12.71 12.82 -7.39
N PHE A 104 12.05 12.40 -8.47
CA PHE A 104 12.09 11.02 -8.95
C PHE A 104 13.50 10.63 -9.42
N LYS A 105 13.99 9.48 -8.94
CA LYS A 105 15.32 8.96 -9.25
C LYS A 105 15.21 7.65 -10.04
N GLU A 106 16.16 7.45 -10.94
CA GLU A 106 16.27 6.19 -11.71
C GLU A 106 16.42 4.96 -10.81
N ASP A 107 16.99 5.12 -9.61
CA ASP A 107 17.13 4.03 -8.65
C ASP A 107 15.79 3.47 -8.18
N TYR A 108 14.75 4.30 -8.05
CA TYR A 108 13.40 3.84 -7.70
C TYR A 108 12.80 2.98 -8.82
N LEU A 109 13.08 3.35 -10.08
CA LEU A 109 12.66 2.54 -11.22
C LEU A 109 13.36 1.19 -11.22
N LYS A 110 14.67 1.14 -10.92
CA LYS A 110 15.41 -0.13 -10.80
C LYS A 110 14.83 -1.01 -9.71
N GLN A 111 14.52 -0.43 -8.54
CA GLN A 111 13.94 -1.17 -7.41
C GLN A 111 12.58 -1.77 -7.76
N VAL A 112 11.67 -1.00 -8.38
CA VAL A 112 10.34 -1.53 -8.76
C VAL A 112 10.45 -2.59 -9.86
N MET A 113 11.39 -2.47 -10.78
CA MET A 113 11.65 -3.50 -11.81
C MET A 113 12.15 -4.81 -11.19
N GLU A 114 13.02 -4.76 -10.17
CA GLU A 114 13.44 -5.95 -9.43
C GLU A 114 12.28 -6.56 -8.62
N MET A 115 11.41 -5.74 -8.02
CA MET A 115 10.19 -6.22 -7.39
C MET A 115 9.29 -6.95 -8.40
N GLN A 116 9.07 -6.36 -9.58
CA GLN A 116 8.27 -6.94 -10.65
C GLN A 116 8.84 -8.28 -11.12
N LYS A 117 10.16 -8.35 -11.33
CA LYS A 117 10.85 -9.59 -11.69
C LYS A 117 10.69 -10.68 -10.63
N THR A 118 10.78 -10.31 -9.36
CA THR A 118 10.55 -11.22 -8.22
C THR A 118 9.11 -11.73 -8.20
N CYS A 119 8.13 -10.86 -8.36
CA CYS A 119 6.72 -11.23 -8.46
C CYS A 119 6.46 -12.16 -9.66
N ARG A 120 6.94 -11.82 -10.85
CA ARG A 120 6.80 -12.62 -12.08
C ARG A 120 7.37 -14.02 -11.91
N ASN A 121 8.58 -14.15 -11.34
CA ASN A 121 9.23 -15.44 -11.11
C ASN A 121 8.45 -16.34 -10.14
N ASN A 122 7.59 -15.77 -9.32
CA ASN A 122 6.73 -16.48 -8.36
C ASN A 122 5.26 -16.51 -8.81
N ASN A 123 4.97 -16.18 -10.06
CA ASN A 123 3.62 -16.16 -10.63
C ASN A 123 2.65 -15.24 -9.87
N LEU A 124 3.17 -14.10 -9.37
CA LEU A 124 2.42 -13.07 -8.64
C LEU A 124 2.43 -11.75 -9.39
N ASN A 125 1.41 -10.98 -9.15
CA ASN A 125 1.30 -9.58 -9.55
C ASN A 125 0.79 -8.75 -8.39
N VAL A 126 1.28 -7.52 -8.24
CA VAL A 126 0.78 -6.53 -7.27
C VAL A 126 0.14 -5.37 -8.01
N ASP A 127 -0.54 -4.49 -7.31
CA ASP A 127 -1.04 -3.25 -7.89
C ASP A 127 0.10 -2.23 -8.01
N TRP A 128 0.64 -2.09 -9.23
CA TRP A 128 1.77 -1.21 -9.56
C TRP A 128 1.41 0.28 -9.57
N TYR A 129 0.26 0.66 -9.04
CA TYR A 129 -0.14 2.06 -8.98
C TYR A 129 0.78 2.83 -8.01
N PRO A 130 1.33 3.98 -8.37
CA PRO A 130 2.42 4.63 -7.60
C PRO A 130 2.00 5.12 -6.21
N THR A 131 0.70 5.21 -5.91
CA THR A 131 0.20 5.47 -4.55
C THR A 131 0.47 4.33 -3.57
N ASN A 132 0.68 3.11 -4.08
CA ASN A 132 0.94 1.92 -3.27
C ASN A 132 2.43 1.73 -2.94
N PHE A 133 3.27 2.68 -3.30
CA PHE A 133 4.71 2.61 -3.08
C PHE A 133 5.23 3.85 -2.35
N ILE A 134 5.98 3.61 -1.26
CA ILE A 134 6.59 4.65 -0.42
C ILE A 134 8.10 4.45 -0.40
N VAL A 135 8.84 5.55 -0.48
CA VAL A 135 10.29 5.55 -0.32
C VAL A 135 10.66 6.02 1.09
N GLN A 136 11.33 5.16 1.86
CA GLN A 136 11.92 5.48 3.15
C GLN A 136 13.42 5.22 3.10
N ASN A 137 14.24 6.22 3.41
CA ASN A 137 15.71 6.11 3.42
C ASN A 137 16.30 5.55 2.09
N GLY A 138 15.70 5.93 0.96
CA GLY A 138 16.11 5.46 -0.38
C GLY A 138 15.61 4.07 -0.77
N MET A 139 14.92 3.36 0.12
CA MET A 139 14.36 2.04 -0.14
C MET A 139 12.88 2.13 -0.48
N LEU A 140 12.46 1.42 -1.52
CA LEU A 140 11.11 1.35 -2.01
C LEU A 140 10.32 0.24 -1.28
N TYR A 141 9.17 0.59 -0.71
CA TYR A 141 8.25 -0.33 -0.05
C TYR A 141 6.92 -0.39 -0.80
N TYR A 142 6.41 -1.60 -1.02
CA TYR A 142 5.02 -1.81 -1.43
C TYR A 142 4.15 -1.87 -0.17
N VAL A 143 3.27 -0.88 0.01
CA VAL A 143 2.57 -0.68 1.29
C VAL A 143 1.17 -1.30 1.36
N ASP A 144 0.65 -1.81 0.26
CA ASP A 144 -0.54 -2.65 0.23
C ASP A 144 -0.15 -4.13 0.28
N TYR A 145 -1.05 -4.99 0.78
CA TYR A 145 -0.79 -6.43 0.86
C TYR A 145 -1.48 -7.21 -0.27
N GLU A 146 -2.23 -6.52 -1.13
CA GLU A 146 -2.93 -7.17 -2.23
C GLU A 146 -1.97 -7.75 -3.27
N CYS A 147 -2.15 -9.04 -3.61
CA CYS A 147 -1.50 -9.64 -4.75
C CYS A 147 -2.42 -10.63 -5.47
N ASN A 148 -2.25 -10.72 -6.77
CA ASN A 148 -3.01 -11.58 -7.66
C ASN A 148 -2.07 -12.55 -8.40
N GLN A 149 -2.63 -13.51 -9.14
CA GLN A 149 -1.87 -14.31 -10.08
C GLN A 149 -1.28 -13.41 -11.16
N TYR A 150 -0.06 -13.73 -11.60
CA TYR A 150 0.61 -12.98 -12.66
C TYR A 150 -0.22 -12.99 -13.96
N MET A 151 -0.37 -11.80 -14.51
CA MET A 151 -0.95 -11.55 -15.83
C MET A 151 -0.09 -10.51 -16.52
N ASP A 152 0.40 -10.83 -17.72
CA ASP A 152 1.37 -9.99 -18.45
C ASP A 152 0.82 -8.58 -18.74
N GLU A 153 -0.47 -8.47 -19.05
CA GLU A 153 -1.17 -7.20 -19.33
C GLU A 153 -1.17 -6.24 -18.12
N TRP A 154 -1.13 -6.77 -16.88
CA TRP A 154 -1.13 -6.01 -15.62
C TRP A 154 0.26 -5.94 -14.98
N SER A 155 1.30 -6.33 -15.69
CA SER A 155 2.69 -6.21 -15.23
C SER A 155 3.10 -4.74 -15.10
N PHE A 156 4.17 -4.50 -14.35
CA PHE A 156 4.74 -3.16 -14.26
C PHE A 156 5.14 -2.62 -15.63
N GLU A 157 5.78 -3.44 -16.47
CA GLU A 157 6.29 -3.06 -17.80
C GLU A 157 5.17 -2.68 -18.77
N ASN A 158 4.04 -3.40 -18.73
CA ASN A 158 2.94 -3.18 -19.68
C ASN A 158 1.88 -2.21 -19.16
N TRP A 159 1.67 -2.16 -17.83
CA TRP A 159 0.61 -1.34 -17.25
C TRP A 159 1.14 -0.28 -16.28
N GLY A 160 1.98 -0.63 -15.31
CA GLY A 160 2.39 0.25 -14.21
C GLY A 160 3.26 1.42 -14.68
N ILE A 161 4.24 1.15 -15.53
CA ILE A 161 5.30 2.09 -15.91
C ILE A 161 4.79 3.45 -16.42
N LYS A 162 3.62 3.48 -17.08
CA LYS A 162 3.01 4.70 -17.60
C LYS A 162 2.60 5.71 -16.51
N TYR A 163 2.54 5.28 -15.25
CA TYR A 163 2.22 6.13 -14.10
C TYR A 163 3.45 6.49 -13.24
N TRP A 164 4.66 6.00 -13.60
CA TRP A 164 5.85 6.15 -12.79
C TRP A 164 6.83 7.23 -13.29
N SER A 165 6.35 8.18 -14.05
CA SER A 165 7.07 9.38 -14.47
C SER A 165 6.08 10.47 -14.84
N ASP A 166 6.57 11.66 -15.17
CA ASP A 166 5.73 12.80 -15.58
C ASP A 166 5.14 12.62 -16.99
N THR A 167 4.37 11.55 -17.17
CA THR A 167 3.67 11.20 -18.42
C THR A 167 2.28 11.84 -18.47
N GLU A 168 1.66 11.83 -19.66
CA GLU A 168 0.25 12.24 -19.82
C GLU A 168 -0.67 11.38 -18.92
N LYS A 169 -0.41 10.07 -18.81
CA LYS A 169 -1.21 9.17 -17.96
C LYS A 169 -1.06 9.49 -16.47
N PHE A 170 0.14 9.85 -16.03
CA PHE A 170 0.36 10.35 -14.67
C PHE A 170 -0.43 11.64 -14.42
N LYS A 171 -0.35 12.62 -15.36
CA LYS A 171 -1.06 13.89 -15.26
C LYS A 171 -2.58 13.73 -15.27
N GLU A 172 -3.12 12.85 -16.12
CA GLU A 172 -4.54 12.50 -16.13
C GLU A 172 -5.02 11.94 -14.78
N ALA A 173 -4.19 11.08 -14.15
CA ALA A 173 -4.52 10.40 -12.91
C ALA A 173 -4.33 11.28 -11.66
N PHE A 174 -3.26 12.10 -11.62
CA PHE A 174 -2.82 12.82 -10.41
C PHE A 174 -2.66 14.33 -10.58
N GLY A 175 -2.82 14.86 -11.80
CA GLY A 175 -2.62 16.28 -12.11
C GLY A 175 -3.78 17.21 -11.70
N LYS A 176 -4.94 16.68 -11.34
CA LYS A 176 -6.02 17.49 -10.78
C LYS A 176 -5.70 17.75 -9.31
N GLU A 177 -5.48 19.00 -8.95
CA GLU A 177 -5.53 19.41 -7.54
C GLU A 177 -6.90 19.00 -6.99
N GLU A 178 -6.91 18.25 -5.89
CA GLU A 178 -8.10 18.15 -5.07
C GLU A 178 -8.40 19.55 -4.56
N ASN A 179 -9.32 20.24 -5.22
CA ASN A 179 -9.91 21.43 -4.66
C ASN A 179 -10.62 21.03 -3.37
N ALA A 180 -9.97 21.33 -2.26
CA ALA A 180 -10.45 21.17 -0.91
C ALA A 180 -11.76 21.90 -0.65
#